data_bd5006552c90333e66af4ce4bac72cc5
#
_entry.id   bd5006552c90333e66af4ce4bac72cc5
#
_cell.length_a   1.000
_cell.length_b   1.000
_cell.length_c   1.000
_cell.angle_alpha   90.00
_cell.angle_beta   90.00
_cell.angle_gamma   90.00
#
_symmetry.space_group_name_H-M   'P 1'
#
loop_
_entity.id
_entity.type
_entity.pdbx_description
1 polymer ?
#
loop_
_entity_poly.entity_id
_entity_poly.type
_entity_poly.pdbx_seq_one_letter_code
_entity_poly.pdbx_strand_id
1 'polypeptide(L)'
;RDLRMSRGLGDVYKRQQYGRLPIIVGKRSDGYCVSLESFAFQKLGYSTYKELRPGEIDMITADGCEVLSDGDESKMHICSFMWTYYGYPNAVYEGVTVETMRTRNGEIMAENDIKNGKLPDVDYVCGIPDSGVPHAIGYANRSGIPFARPFIKYTPTWPRSFMPTNQTMRNQVAKMKLIPVHELIEGKKLLFVDDSIVRGTQMRETVEFLYENGAKEVHMRSACPPIMYGCKYLNFSRSTSEMELIARQIIDEAEGADGIRFIDEYSDTNTERGKKLRDEICRRLKLTSLEFQSLDGTVRAIGKPQCELCTYCWDGKE
;
A
#
# COMPACT_ATOMS: atom_id res chain seq x y z
N ARG A 1 6.30 -23.65 -1.67
CA ARG A 1 6.15 -24.80 -2.58
C ARG A 1 7.14 -24.69 -3.69
N ASP A 2 7.89 -25.73 -3.90
CA ASP A 2 9.03 -25.91 -4.78
C ASP A 2 8.91 -25.19 -6.13
N LEU A 3 9.66 -24.15 -6.29
CA LEU A 3 10.17 -23.69 -7.57
C LEU A 3 11.20 -24.74 -8.04
N ARG A 4 10.74 -25.90 -8.45
CA ARG A 4 11.61 -26.84 -9.13
C ARG A 4 11.77 -26.32 -10.54
N MET A 5 13.01 -25.99 -10.87
CA MET A 5 13.38 -25.57 -12.21
C MET A 5 12.92 -26.60 -13.24
N SER A 6 12.13 -26.17 -14.20
CA SER A 6 11.81 -26.95 -15.38
C SER A 6 13.10 -27.39 -16.09
N ARG A 7 13.20 -28.69 -16.37
CA ARG A 7 14.31 -29.25 -17.10
C ARG A 7 13.99 -29.40 -18.60
N GLY A 8 13.57 -28.29 -19.20
CA GLY A 8 13.56 -28.20 -20.68
C GLY A 8 12.31 -28.72 -21.41
N LEU A 9 11.25 -29.16 -20.70
CA LEU A 9 10.01 -29.65 -21.35
C LEU A 9 8.86 -28.64 -21.31
N GLY A 10 9.03 -27.53 -20.59
CA GLY A 10 7.99 -26.53 -20.34
C GLY A 10 7.47 -26.57 -18.91
N ASP A 11 6.84 -25.48 -18.47
CA ASP A 11 6.23 -25.32 -17.17
C ASP A 11 4.74 -25.01 -17.29
N VAL A 12 3.96 -25.47 -16.32
CA VAL A 12 2.53 -25.17 -16.21
C VAL A 12 2.33 -24.09 -15.16
N TYR A 13 1.73 -22.98 -15.60
CA TYR A 13 1.38 -21.83 -14.76
C TYR A 13 -0.12 -21.75 -14.58
N LYS A 14 -0.56 -21.54 -13.33
CA LYS A 14 -1.97 -21.40 -12.98
C LYS A 14 -2.17 -20.15 -12.16
N ARG A 15 -3.00 -19.21 -12.64
CA ARG A 15 -3.49 -18.11 -11.82
C ARG A 15 -4.52 -18.61 -10.82
N GLN A 16 -4.53 -18.03 -9.62
CA GLN A 16 -5.52 -18.36 -8.57
C GLN A 16 -6.95 -18.17 -9.09
N GLN A 17 -7.89 -18.95 -8.54
CA GLN A 17 -9.31 -18.96 -8.97
C GLN A 17 -9.96 -17.57 -9.03
N TYR A 18 -9.60 -16.67 -8.12
CA TYR A 18 -10.11 -15.30 -8.05
C TYR A 18 -9.09 -14.24 -8.50
N GLY A 19 -7.98 -14.66 -9.08
CA GLY A 19 -6.99 -13.75 -9.66
C GLY A 19 -6.40 -12.70 -8.70
N ARG A 20 -6.35 -12.96 -7.38
CA ARG A 20 -5.88 -12.00 -6.37
C ARG A 20 -4.45 -11.52 -6.58
N LEU A 21 -3.61 -12.36 -7.15
CA LEU A 21 -2.30 -11.98 -7.66
C LEU A 21 -2.29 -12.11 -9.18
N PRO A 22 -1.60 -11.22 -9.91
CA PRO A 22 -1.40 -11.36 -11.33
C PRO A 22 -0.45 -12.53 -11.62
N ILE A 23 -0.58 -13.12 -12.80
CA ILE A 23 0.46 -13.92 -13.45
C ILE A 23 0.61 -13.36 -14.86
N ILE A 24 1.77 -12.83 -15.14
CA ILE A 24 2.04 -12.10 -16.38
C ILE A 24 3.07 -12.89 -17.18
N VAL A 25 2.79 -13.13 -18.45
CA VAL A 25 3.69 -13.78 -19.40
C VAL A 25 4.39 -12.72 -20.24
N GLY A 26 5.70 -12.77 -20.23
CA GLY A 26 6.55 -11.98 -21.11
C GLY A 26 7.06 -12.81 -22.28
N LYS A 27 7.23 -12.16 -23.45
CA LYS A 27 7.73 -12.78 -24.68
C LYS A 27 8.91 -11.99 -25.25
N ARG A 28 9.90 -12.74 -25.72
CA ARG A 28 11.02 -12.26 -26.51
C ARG A 28 11.21 -13.17 -27.73
N SER A 29 12.07 -12.81 -28.68
CA SER A 29 12.33 -13.62 -29.89
C SER A 29 12.84 -15.03 -29.61
N ASP A 30 13.48 -15.24 -28.47
CA ASP A 30 14.13 -16.49 -28.06
C ASP A 30 13.44 -17.22 -26.94
N GLY A 31 12.24 -16.79 -26.52
CA GLY A 31 11.47 -17.50 -25.47
C GLY A 31 10.48 -16.66 -24.68
N TYR A 32 9.99 -17.29 -23.64
CA TYR A 32 8.99 -16.73 -22.73
C TYR A 32 9.54 -16.65 -21.31
N CYS A 33 8.98 -15.77 -20.49
CA CYS A 33 9.20 -15.72 -19.05
C CYS A 33 7.88 -15.43 -18.34
N VAL A 34 7.79 -15.77 -17.05
CA VAL A 34 6.62 -15.53 -16.22
C VAL A 34 7.02 -14.76 -14.97
N SER A 35 6.23 -13.78 -14.62
CA SER A 35 6.44 -12.96 -13.42
C SER A 35 5.10 -12.57 -12.80
N LEU A 36 5.13 -12.21 -11.51
CA LEU A 36 4.05 -11.49 -10.84
C LEU A 36 4.15 -9.97 -11.08
N GLU A 37 5.27 -9.51 -11.65
CA GLU A 37 5.63 -8.10 -11.79
C GLU A 37 6.07 -7.80 -13.23
N SER A 38 5.35 -6.95 -13.93
CA SER A 38 5.67 -6.60 -15.34
C SER A 38 6.98 -5.81 -15.49
N PHE A 39 7.46 -5.12 -14.45
CA PHE A 39 8.70 -4.35 -14.51
C PHE A 39 9.93 -5.20 -14.84
N ALA A 40 9.92 -6.47 -14.43
CA ALA A 40 11.02 -7.40 -14.69
C ALA A 40 11.25 -7.58 -16.19
N PHE A 41 10.19 -7.55 -16.99
CA PHE A 41 10.27 -7.71 -18.44
C PHE A 41 11.08 -6.59 -19.10
N GLN A 42 10.84 -5.35 -18.71
CA GLN A 42 11.60 -4.20 -19.25
C GLN A 42 13.10 -4.33 -18.97
N LYS A 43 13.47 -4.85 -17.79
CA LYS A 43 14.88 -5.05 -17.42
C LYS A 43 15.55 -6.18 -18.20
N LEU A 44 14.78 -7.18 -18.59
CA LEU A 44 15.29 -8.38 -19.27
C LEU A 44 15.04 -8.36 -20.78
N GLY A 45 14.47 -7.28 -21.31
CA GLY A 45 14.20 -7.13 -22.74
C GLY A 45 13.02 -7.96 -23.25
N TYR A 46 12.08 -8.31 -22.36
CA TYR A 46 10.82 -8.94 -22.73
C TYR A 46 9.72 -7.88 -22.89
N SER A 47 8.75 -8.18 -23.73
CA SER A 47 7.49 -7.46 -23.82
C SER A 47 6.39 -8.25 -23.12
N THR A 48 5.43 -7.58 -22.46
CA THR A 48 4.26 -8.24 -21.92
C THR A 48 3.49 -8.91 -23.07
N TYR A 49 3.25 -10.21 -22.95
CA TYR A 49 2.53 -11.00 -23.93
C TYR A 49 1.06 -11.13 -23.53
N LYS A 50 0.78 -11.56 -22.28
CA LYS A 50 -0.56 -11.65 -21.72
C LYS A 50 -0.52 -11.63 -20.18
N GLU A 51 -1.62 -11.26 -19.57
CA GLU A 51 -1.95 -11.58 -18.18
C GLU A 51 -2.93 -12.76 -18.17
N LEU A 52 -2.67 -13.77 -17.33
CA LEU A 52 -3.59 -14.90 -17.21
C LEU A 52 -4.88 -14.46 -16.51
N ARG A 53 -6.02 -14.93 -17.00
CA ARG A 53 -7.33 -14.74 -16.37
C ARG A 53 -7.44 -15.51 -15.04
N PRO A 54 -8.36 -15.16 -14.14
CA PRO A 54 -8.62 -15.92 -12.93
C PRO A 54 -8.88 -17.40 -13.23
N GLY A 55 -8.12 -18.29 -12.58
CA GLY A 55 -8.23 -19.73 -12.78
C GLY A 55 -7.60 -20.30 -14.07
N GLU A 56 -7.10 -19.45 -14.97
CA GLU A 56 -6.44 -19.89 -16.21
C GLU A 56 -5.19 -20.71 -15.93
N ILE A 57 -4.97 -21.72 -16.77
CA ILE A 57 -3.82 -22.62 -16.72
C ILE A 57 -3.15 -22.64 -18.10
N ASP A 58 -1.90 -22.21 -18.16
CA ASP A 58 -1.10 -22.21 -19.37
C ASP A 58 0.11 -23.14 -19.25
N MET A 59 0.43 -23.83 -20.30
CA MET A 59 1.71 -24.51 -20.48
C MET A 59 2.63 -23.63 -21.32
N ILE A 60 3.83 -23.36 -20.80
CA ILE A 60 4.81 -22.49 -21.44
C ILE A 60 6.07 -23.31 -21.76
N THR A 61 6.42 -23.33 -23.03
CA THR A 61 7.61 -24.00 -23.55
C THR A 61 8.53 -22.97 -24.23
N ALA A 62 9.67 -23.42 -24.73
CA ALA A 62 10.54 -22.56 -25.56
C ALA A 62 9.84 -22.11 -26.86
N ASP A 63 8.97 -22.96 -27.40
CA ASP A 63 8.33 -22.76 -28.70
C ASP A 63 6.98 -22.05 -28.63
N GLY A 64 6.32 -22.04 -27.43
CA GLY A 64 4.97 -21.48 -27.32
C GLY A 64 4.40 -21.38 -25.94
N CYS A 65 3.24 -20.76 -25.89
CA CYS A 65 2.37 -20.65 -24.73
C CYS A 65 0.99 -21.18 -25.11
N GLU A 66 0.61 -22.32 -24.52
CA GLU A 66 -0.64 -23.04 -24.80
C GLU A 66 -1.59 -22.93 -23.61
N VAL A 67 -2.83 -22.55 -23.88
CA VAL A 67 -3.89 -22.52 -22.86
C VAL A 67 -4.41 -23.94 -22.64
N LEU A 68 -4.17 -24.52 -21.46
CA LEU A 68 -4.69 -25.83 -21.08
C LEU A 68 -6.10 -25.77 -20.47
N SER A 69 -6.41 -24.65 -19.83
CA SER A 69 -7.73 -24.39 -19.25
C SER A 69 -8.00 -22.91 -19.27
N ASP A 70 -9.14 -22.54 -19.85
CA ASP A 70 -9.58 -21.15 -19.85
C ASP A 70 -9.88 -20.65 -18.43
N GLY A 71 -9.54 -19.38 -18.20
CA GLY A 71 -9.94 -18.67 -16.99
C GLY A 71 -11.38 -18.16 -17.05
N ASP A 72 -11.81 -17.55 -15.98
CA ASP A 72 -13.14 -16.95 -15.83
C ASP A 72 -12.98 -15.52 -15.32
N GLU A 73 -13.08 -14.57 -16.23
CA GLU A 73 -12.93 -13.14 -15.94
C GLU A 73 -13.97 -12.64 -14.93
N SER A 74 -15.16 -13.25 -14.89
CA SER A 74 -16.22 -12.89 -13.94
C SER A 74 -15.84 -13.15 -12.47
N LYS A 75 -14.78 -13.93 -12.24
CA LYS A 75 -14.25 -14.23 -10.91
C LYS A 75 -13.10 -13.32 -10.47
N MET A 76 -12.82 -12.26 -11.23
CA MET A 76 -11.74 -11.35 -10.90
C MET A 76 -11.95 -10.69 -9.53
N HIS A 77 -10.97 -10.82 -8.66
CA HIS A 77 -10.89 -10.13 -7.35
C HIS A 77 -9.42 -9.80 -7.05
N ILE A 78 -8.80 -8.99 -7.93
CA ILE A 78 -7.39 -8.63 -7.77
C ILE A 78 -7.20 -7.77 -6.51
N CYS A 79 -6.09 -8.00 -5.81
CA CYS A 79 -5.78 -7.32 -4.56
C CYS A 79 -5.57 -5.81 -4.78
N SER A 80 -6.44 -4.97 -4.22
CA SER A 80 -6.32 -3.51 -4.31
C SER A 80 -5.05 -2.98 -3.64
N PHE A 81 -4.53 -3.69 -2.64
CA PHE A 81 -3.33 -3.33 -1.92
C PHE A 81 -2.05 -3.46 -2.78
N MET A 82 -2.14 -4.17 -3.91
CA MET A 82 -1.06 -4.22 -4.90
C MET A 82 -0.72 -2.82 -5.41
N TRP A 83 -1.73 -2.03 -5.78
CA TRP A 83 -1.50 -0.65 -6.23
C TRP A 83 -1.16 0.30 -5.08
N THR A 84 -1.84 0.19 -3.97
CA THR A 84 -1.66 1.13 -2.85
C THR A 84 -0.26 1.05 -2.26
N TYR A 85 0.26 -0.16 -2.05
CA TYR A 85 1.54 -0.37 -1.35
C TYR A 85 2.50 -1.32 -2.05
N TYR A 86 2.03 -2.56 -2.38
CA TYR A 86 2.93 -3.69 -2.60
C TYR A 86 3.63 -3.66 -3.96
N GLY A 87 2.93 -3.27 -5.02
CA GLY A 87 3.42 -3.31 -6.39
C GLY A 87 4.59 -2.36 -6.62
N TYR A 88 5.48 -2.76 -7.50
CA TYR A 88 6.59 -1.91 -7.91
C TYR A 88 6.05 -0.70 -8.72
N PRO A 89 6.61 0.51 -8.58
CA PRO A 89 6.00 1.73 -9.14
C PRO A 89 5.65 1.68 -10.62
N ASN A 90 6.51 1.10 -11.47
CA ASN A 90 6.24 0.99 -12.91
C ASN A 90 5.58 -0.34 -13.31
N ALA A 91 5.17 -1.17 -12.36
CA ALA A 91 4.39 -2.36 -12.67
C ALA A 91 2.98 -1.99 -13.18
N VAL A 92 2.47 -2.82 -14.06
CA VAL A 92 1.12 -2.69 -14.61
C VAL A 92 0.35 -3.96 -14.25
N TYR A 93 -0.81 -3.81 -13.65
CA TYR A 93 -1.73 -4.91 -13.35
C TYR A 93 -3.08 -4.58 -13.96
N GLU A 94 -3.65 -5.50 -14.72
CA GLU A 94 -4.96 -5.32 -15.40
C GLU A 94 -5.05 -3.97 -16.13
N GLY A 95 -3.96 -3.56 -16.78
CA GLY A 95 -3.87 -2.31 -17.54
C GLY A 95 -3.66 -1.04 -16.72
N VAL A 96 -3.53 -1.11 -15.39
CA VAL A 96 -3.37 0.05 -14.50
C VAL A 96 -1.96 0.10 -13.93
N THR A 97 -1.22 1.17 -14.20
CA THR A 97 0.13 1.40 -13.67
C THR A 97 0.06 1.82 -12.19
N VAL A 98 0.91 1.22 -11.38
CA VAL A 98 0.97 1.46 -9.93
C VAL A 98 1.23 2.94 -9.61
N GLU A 99 2.26 3.54 -10.21
CA GLU A 99 2.64 4.94 -9.98
C GLU A 99 1.52 5.91 -10.34
N THR A 100 0.87 5.70 -11.48
CA THR A 100 -0.25 6.54 -11.94
C THR A 100 -1.45 6.42 -10.99
N MET A 101 -1.75 5.21 -10.53
CA MET A 101 -2.81 5.01 -9.55
C MET A 101 -2.50 5.76 -8.25
N ARG A 102 -1.27 5.65 -7.72
CA ARG A 102 -0.88 6.32 -6.47
C ARG A 102 -0.98 7.84 -6.58
N THR A 103 -0.51 8.41 -7.68
CA THR A 103 -0.64 9.86 -7.94
C THR A 103 -2.10 10.29 -7.98
N ARG A 104 -2.94 9.60 -8.75
CA ARG A 104 -4.39 9.86 -8.80
C ARG A 104 -5.06 9.71 -7.44
N ASN A 105 -4.63 8.73 -6.65
CA ASN A 105 -5.15 8.54 -5.29
C ASN A 105 -4.85 9.73 -4.38
N GLY A 106 -3.63 10.28 -4.48
CA GLY A 106 -3.25 11.52 -3.80
C GLY A 106 -4.09 12.72 -4.21
N GLU A 107 -4.35 12.88 -5.50
CA GLU A 107 -5.23 13.94 -6.03
C GLU A 107 -6.65 13.85 -5.44
N ILE A 108 -7.22 12.63 -5.40
CA ILE A 108 -8.55 12.39 -4.83
C ILE A 108 -8.58 12.71 -3.33
N MET A 109 -7.53 12.37 -2.57
CA MET A 109 -7.44 12.73 -1.15
C MET A 109 -7.44 14.25 -0.96
N ALA A 110 -6.66 14.97 -1.74
CA ALA A 110 -6.63 16.44 -1.68
C ALA A 110 -7.97 17.07 -2.07
N GLU A 111 -8.64 16.54 -3.10
CA GLU A 111 -10.00 16.98 -3.48
C GLU A 111 -11.00 16.80 -2.33
N ASN A 112 -10.95 15.67 -1.66
CA ASN A 112 -11.81 15.38 -0.52
C ASN A 112 -11.53 16.34 0.64
N ASP A 113 -10.26 16.61 0.95
CA ASP A 113 -9.90 17.54 2.01
C ASP A 113 -10.34 18.97 1.69
N ILE A 114 -10.14 19.44 0.47
CA ILE A 114 -10.62 20.77 0.01
C ILE A 114 -12.14 20.85 0.13
N LYS A 115 -12.86 19.85 -0.40
CA LYS A 115 -14.32 19.82 -0.40
C LYS A 115 -14.93 19.82 1.01
N ASN A 116 -14.26 19.16 1.94
CA ASN A 116 -14.75 18.99 3.32
C ASN A 116 -14.16 20.03 4.29
N GLY A 117 -13.39 21.01 3.83
CA GLY A 117 -12.74 22.01 4.68
C GLY A 117 -11.71 21.43 5.65
N LYS A 118 -11.07 20.32 5.27
CA LYS A 118 -10.07 19.59 6.07
C LYS A 118 -8.64 19.81 5.56
N LEU A 119 -8.44 20.62 4.52
CA LEU A 119 -7.11 20.93 4.03
C LEU A 119 -6.34 21.69 5.12
N PRO A 120 -5.23 21.14 5.64
CA PRO A 120 -4.50 21.79 6.71
C PRO A 120 -3.66 22.97 6.15
N ASP A 121 -3.46 23.99 6.98
CA ASP A 121 -2.52 25.07 6.72
C ASP A 121 -1.10 24.59 7.03
N VAL A 122 -0.37 24.16 6.01
CA VAL A 122 0.96 23.56 6.14
C VAL A 122 1.95 24.14 5.14
N ASP A 123 3.24 24.12 5.48
CA ASP A 123 4.31 24.59 4.60
C ASP A 123 4.57 23.60 3.43
N TYR A 124 4.51 22.29 3.73
CA TYR A 124 4.86 21.27 2.74
C TYR A 124 3.98 20.03 2.83
N VAL A 125 3.73 19.41 1.67
CA VAL A 125 3.29 18.03 1.53
C VAL A 125 4.51 17.14 1.36
N CYS A 126 4.55 16.02 2.08
CA CYS A 126 5.69 15.13 2.17
C CYS A 126 5.23 13.68 2.02
N GLY A 127 6.04 12.83 1.42
CA GLY A 127 5.74 11.39 1.33
C GLY A 127 6.63 10.57 2.25
N ILE A 128 6.03 9.56 2.91
CA ILE A 128 6.84 8.54 3.59
C ILE A 128 7.53 7.67 2.52
N PRO A 129 8.86 7.60 2.49
CA PRO A 129 9.57 6.81 1.48
C PRO A 129 9.36 5.30 1.66
N ASP A 130 9.17 4.52 0.57
CA ASP A 130 9.12 5.01 -0.81
C ASP A 130 7.66 5.07 -1.31
N SER A 131 6.75 4.26 -0.75
CA SER A 131 5.38 4.03 -1.20
C SER A 131 4.45 5.23 -1.04
N GLY A 132 4.66 6.06 -0.01
CA GLY A 132 3.88 7.28 0.22
C GLY A 132 4.21 8.44 -0.73
N VAL A 133 5.40 8.40 -1.37
CA VAL A 133 5.88 9.52 -2.20
C VAL A 133 4.97 9.84 -3.37
N PRO A 134 4.56 8.90 -4.24
CA PRO A 134 3.68 9.23 -5.37
C PRO A 134 2.29 9.70 -4.93
N HIS A 135 1.76 9.18 -3.83
CA HIS A 135 0.52 9.69 -3.24
C HIS A 135 0.68 11.15 -2.79
N ALA A 136 1.80 11.47 -2.14
CA ALA A 136 2.10 12.85 -1.71
C ALA A 136 2.28 13.81 -2.90
N ILE A 137 2.92 13.37 -3.98
CA ILE A 137 3.05 14.16 -5.21
C ILE A 137 1.66 14.50 -5.77
N GLY A 138 0.76 13.51 -5.88
CA GLY A 138 -0.60 13.74 -6.34
C GLY A 138 -1.36 14.71 -5.43
N TYR A 139 -1.24 14.54 -4.11
CA TYR A 139 -1.84 15.45 -3.13
C TYR A 139 -1.32 16.89 -3.27
N ALA A 140 0.00 17.07 -3.39
CA ALA A 140 0.64 18.38 -3.58
C ALA A 140 0.17 19.05 -4.88
N ASN A 141 0.17 18.32 -5.99
CA ASN A 141 -0.29 18.82 -7.28
C ASN A 141 -1.73 19.34 -7.22
N ARG A 142 -2.62 18.63 -6.52
CA ARG A 142 -4.04 19.00 -6.46
C ARG A 142 -4.32 20.09 -5.43
N SER A 143 -3.64 20.08 -4.29
CA SER A 143 -3.82 21.08 -3.22
C SER A 143 -3.14 22.40 -3.51
N GLY A 144 -2.12 22.41 -4.37
CA GLY A 144 -1.26 23.59 -4.61
C GLY A 144 -0.22 23.81 -3.51
N ILE A 145 -0.14 22.96 -2.50
CA ILE A 145 0.87 23.03 -1.44
C ILE A 145 2.17 22.42 -1.96
N PRO A 146 3.33 23.08 -1.79
CA PRO A 146 4.60 22.57 -2.31
C PRO A 146 4.96 21.18 -1.77
N PHE A 147 5.47 20.29 -2.63
CA PHE A 147 6.04 19.02 -2.22
C PHE A 147 7.48 19.21 -1.73
N ALA A 148 7.82 18.60 -0.59
CA ALA A 148 9.18 18.55 -0.06
C ALA A 148 9.56 17.18 0.46
N ARG A 149 10.86 16.95 0.60
CA ARG A 149 11.44 15.73 1.17
C ARG A 149 12.20 16.06 2.45
N PRO A 150 11.52 16.18 3.59
CA PRO A 150 12.13 16.58 4.86
C PRO A 150 13.05 15.50 5.43
N PHE A 151 12.99 14.30 4.91
CA PHE A 151 13.98 13.26 5.16
C PHE A 151 14.23 12.40 3.92
N ILE A 152 15.45 11.90 3.82
CA ILE A 152 15.89 11.06 2.72
C ILE A 152 16.15 9.65 3.26
N LYS A 153 15.66 8.64 2.55
CA LYS A 153 15.97 7.25 2.88
C LYS A 153 17.43 6.95 2.54
N TYR A 154 18.16 6.44 3.50
CA TYR A 154 19.53 5.99 3.27
C TYR A 154 19.53 4.64 2.56
N THR A 155 19.78 4.66 1.26
CA THR A 155 19.72 3.48 0.36
C THR A 155 20.80 2.41 0.62
N PRO A 156 22.04 2.73 1.06
CA PRO A 156 23.04 1.70 1.39
C PRO A 156 22.70 0.87 2.64
N THR A 157 21.56 1.10 3.28
CA THR A 157 21.16 0.32 4.43
C THR A 157 20.86 -1.12 4.09
N TRP A 158 21.23 -1.96 4.98
CA TRP A 158 21.19 -3.41 5.09
C TRP A 158 19.91 -4.03 4.56
N PRO A 159 19.99 -5.14 3.82
CA PRO A 159 18.83 -5.93 3.44
C PRO A 159 18.00 -6.31 4.67
N ARG A 160 16.68 -6.46 4.51
CA ARG A 160 15.75 -6.87 5.58
C ARG A 160 16.16 -8.13 6.35
N SER A 161 17.02 -8.97 5.76
CA SER A 161 17.57 -10.19 6.37
C SER A 161 18.56 -9.94 7.53
N PHE A 162 19.08 -8.73 7.68
CA PHE A 162 20.02 -8.36 8.73
C PHE A 162 19.41 -7.50 9.85
N MET A 163 18.16 -7.72 10.19
CA MET A 163 17.55 -7.05 11.35
C MET A 163 18.18 -7.62 12.62
N PRO A 164 18.88 -6.80 13.43
CA PRO A 164 19.48 -7.25 14.67
C PRO A 164 18.42 -7.82 15.62
N THR A 165 18.78 -8.86 16.37
CA THR A 165 17.89 -9.46 17.37
C THR A 165 17.71 -8.57 18.61
N ASN A 166 18.66 -7.66 18.86
CA ASN A 166 18.64 -6.74 20.00
C ASN A 166 17.80 -5.49 19.68
N GLN A 167 16.88 -5.10 20.58
CA GLN A 167 15.99 -3.96 20.43
C GLN A 167 16.75 -2.62 20.30
N THR A 168 17.83 -2.43 21.07
CA THR A 168 18.64 -1.21 21.01
C THR A 168 19.31 -1.03 19.65
N MET A 169 19.85 -2.10 19.08
CA MET A 169 20.40 -2.07 17.72
C MET A 169 19.32 -1.88 16.65
N ARG A 170 18.12 -2.43 16.85
CA ARG A 170 16.98 -2.17 15.94
C ARG A 170 16.61 -0.71 15.92
N ASN A 171 16.55 -0.05 17.08
CA ASN A 171 16.26 1.37 17.19
C ASN A 171 17.35 2.24 16.54
N GLN A 172 18.62 1.88 16.71
CA GLN A 172 19.72 2.57 16.02
C GLN A 172 19.66 2.41 14.51
N VAL A 173 19.40 1.19 13.99
CA VAL A 173 19.24 0.93 12.55
C VAL A 173 18.01 1.66 12.00
N ALA A 174 16.91 1.76 12.76
CA ALA A 174 15.74 2.53 12.37
C ALA A 174 16.06 4.03 12.25
N LYS A 175 16.77 4.60 13.20
CA LYS A 175 17.24 6.01 13.16
C LYS A 175 18.21 6.28 11.99
N MET A 176 19.01 5.30 11.58
CA MET A 176 19.94 5.43 10.44
C MET A 176 19.25 5.36 9.06
N LYS A 177 17.98 4.91 8.99
CA LYS A 177 17.25 4.76 7.71
C LYS A 177 16.80 6.09 7.12
N LEU A 178 16.54 7.07 7.95
CA LEU A 178 16.03 8.38 7.53
C LEU A 178 17.01 9.45 7.93
N ILE A 179 17.50 10.19 6.95
CA ILE A 179 18.40 11.34 7.15
C ILE A 179 17.54 12.61 7.08
N PRO A 180 17.46 13.42 8.16
CA PRO A 180 16.66 14.64 8.16
C PRO A 180 17.33 15.75 7.33
N VAL A 181 16.50 16.57 6.71
CA VAL A 181 16.88 17.84 6.08
C VAL A 181 16.35 18.94 7.00
N HIS A 182 17.18 19.44 7.89
CA HIS A 182 16.76 20.33 9.00
C HIS A 182 16.00 21.56 8.53
N GLU A 183 16.43 22.20 7.43
CA GLU A 183 15.79 23.40 6.87
C GLU A 183 14.35 23.13 6.38
N LEU A 184 14.01 21.88 6.10
CA LEU A 184 12.66 21.45 5.68
C LEU A 184 11.82 20.95 6.87
N ILE A 185 12.38 20.89 8.09
CA ILE A 185 11.68 20.41 9.28
C ILE A 185 11.54 21.49 10.34
N GLU A 186 12.61 22.18 10.67
CA GLU A 186 12.66 23.13 11.78
C GLU A 186 11.67 24.29 11.60
N GLY A 187 10.76 24.42 12.55
CA GLY A 187 9.72 25.44 12.57
C GLY A 187 8.61 25.24 11.53
N LYS A 188 8.60 24.11 10.79
CA LYS A 188 7.65 23.85 9.71
C LYS A 188 6.43 23.06 10.17
N LYS A 189 5.31 23.32 9.51
CA LYS A 189 4.11 22.51 9.55
C LYS A 189 4.15 21.55 8.36
N LEU A 190 4.06 20.24 8.60
CA LEU A 190 4.29 19.23 7.60
C LEU A 190 3.06 18.32 7.47
N LEU A 191 2.63 18.08 6.23
CA LEU A 191 1.64 17.06 5.93
C LEU A 191 2.31 15.86 5.28
N PHE A 192 2.33 14.73 5.99
CA PHE A 192 2.82 13.47 5.44
C PHE A 192 1.70 12.65 4.80
N VAL A 193 2.02 12.01 3.70
CA VAL A 193 1.18 10.99 3.08
C VAL A 193 1.92 9.66 3.15
N ASP A 194 1.24 8.63 3.66
CA ASP A 194 1.73 7.26 3.67
C ASP A 194 0.71 6.32 3.03
N ASP A 195 1.16 5.16 2.58
CA ASP A 195 0.29 4.16 1.95
C ASP A 195 -0.76 3.60 2.93
N SER A 196 -0.38 3.35 4.17
CA SER A 196 -1.26 2.72 5.17
C SER A 196 -0.74 2.89 6.61
N ILE A 197 -1.66 2.78 7.58
CA ILE A 197 -1.34 2.68 9.00
C ILE A 197 -1.76 1.29 9.49
N VAL A 198 -0.77 0.44 9.82
CA VAL A 198 -1.00 -0.94 10.24
C VAL A 198 -0.93 -1.07 11.77
N ARG A 199 0.29 -1.07 12.32
CA ARG A 199 0.55 -1.17 13.78
C ARG A 199 0.75 0.17 14.45
N GLY A 200 1.07 1.20 13.68
CA GLY A 200 1.35 2.54 14.17
C GLY A 200 2.72 2.76 14.82
N THR A 201 3.44 1.70 15.22
CA THR A 201 4.70 1.83 15.96
C THR A 201 5.76 2.61 15.19
N GLN A 202 6.04 2.22 13.93
CA GLN A 202 7.03 2.92 13.09
C GLN A 202 6.61 4.36 12.78
N MET A 203 5.31 4.56 12.57
CA MET A 203 4.76 5.89 12.31
C MET A 203 4.97 6.81 13.53
N ARG A 204 4.66 6.32 14.72
CA ARG A 204 4.87 7.06 15.96
C ARG A 204 6.34 7.46 16.15
N GLU A 205 7.27 6.53 15.92
CA GLU A 205 8.71 6.81 15.98
C GLU A 205 9.13 7.88 14.96
N THR A 206 8.54 7.84 13.75
CA THR A 206 8.79 8.86 12.71
C THR A 206 8.25 10.23 13.12
N VAL A 207 7.06 10.28 13.71
CA VAL A 207 6.45 11.54 14.19
C VAL A 207 7.26 12.13 15.35
N GLU A 208 7.66 11.29 16.30
CA GLU A 208 8.53 11.72 17.41
C GLU A 208 9.87 12.28 16.90
N PHE A 209 10.48 11.59 15.93
CA PHE A 209 11.70 12.05 15.26
C PHE A 209 11.54 13.44 14.60
N LEU A 210 10.39 13.70 13.94
CA LEU A 210 10.13 15.00 13.34
C LEU A 210 10.01 16.11 14.38
N TYR A 211 9.31 15.87 15.49
CA TYR A 211 9.23 16.83 16.59
C TYR A 211 10.58 17.05 17.28
N GLU A 212 11.38 16.01 17.47
CA GLU A 212 12.76 16.12 17.98
C GLU A 212 13.66 16.98 17.07
N ASN A 213 13.36 17.01 15.74
CA ASN A 213 14.05 17.85 14.78
C ASN A 213 13.37 19.22 14.56
N GLY A 214 12.43 19.62 15.42
CA GLY A 214 11.87 20.95 15.45
C GLY A 214 10.66 21.19 14.58
N ALA A 215 9.98 20.14 14.08
CA ALA A 215 8.70 20.29 13.39
C ALA A 215 7.67 20.96 14.31
N LYS A 216 6.91 21.92 13.77
CA LYS A 216 5.89 22.66 14.52
C LYS A 216 4.55 21.89 14.59
N GLU A 217 4.15 21.33 13.47
CA GLU A 217 2.96 20.51 13.34
C GLU A 217 3.24 19.33 12.40
N VAL A 218 2.66 18.17 12.70
CA VAL A 218 2.76 16.97 11.86
C VAL A 218 1.35 16.45 11.60
N HIS A 219 0.91 16.60 10.37
CA HIS A 219 -0.35 16.11 9.85
C HIS A 219 -0.12 14.84 9.04
N MET A 220 -1.12 13.95 8.96
CA MET A 220 -1.00 12.69 8.22
C MET A 220 -2.23 12.44 7.36
N ARG A 221 -1.97 11.83 6.19
CA ARG A 221 -3.00 11.24 5.32
C ARG A 221 -2.61 9.80 5.00
N SER A 222 -3.49 8.87 5.30
CA SER A 222 -3.35 7.48 4.88
C SER A 222 -3.99 7.30 3.50
N ALA A 223 -3.23 6.74 2.56
CA ALA A 223 -3.67 6.55 1.18
C ALA A 223 -4.66 5.38 0.99
N CYS A 224 -5.07 4.75 2.06
CA CYS A 224 -6.13 3.74 2.10
C CYS A 224 -6.99 3.89 3.36
N PRO A 225 -8.17 3.22 3.40
CA PRO A 225 -8.98 3.13 4.61
C PRO A 225 -8.23 2.48 5.78
N PRO A 226 -8.71 2.61 7.03
CA PRO A 226 -8.17 1.89 8.17
C PRO A 226 -8.15 0.37 7.90
N ILE A 227 -7.03 -0.29 8.22
CA ILE A 227 -6.91 -1.73 8.04
C ILE A 227 -7.61 -2.43 9.20
N MET A 228 -8.71 -3.14 8.89
CA MET A 228 -9.57 -3.81 9.84
C MET A 228 -9.28 -5.30 9.97
N TYR A 229 -8.72 -5.91 8.91
CA TYR A 229 -8.50 -7.36 8.85
C TYR A 229 -7.10 -7.69 8.35
N GLY A 230 -6.48 -8.69 8.97
CA GLY A 230 -5.26 -9.30 8.45
C GLY A 230 -5.56 -10.06 7.15
N CYS A 231 -4.67 -9.95 6.16
CA CYS A 231 -4.88 -10.63 4.89
C CYS A 231 -4.81 -12.16 5.05
N LYS A 232 -5.91 -12.86 4.76
CA LYS A 232 -5.99 -14.33 4.79
C LYS A 232 -5.66 -15.01 3.46
N TYR A 233 -5.49 -14.21 2.39
CA TYR A 233 -5.28 -14.73 1.04
C TYR A 233 -3.84 -14.67 0.58
N LEU A 234 -3.16 -13.60 0.93
CA LEU A 234 -1.79 -13.31 0.51
C LEU A 234 -0.95 -13.09 1.76
N ASN A 235 0.26 -13.60 1.76
CA ASN A 235 1.14 -13.53 2.92
C ASN A 235 1.83 -12.14 3.04
N PHE A 236 1.10 -11.05 2.83
CA PHE A 236 1.61 -9.68 2.97
C PHE A 236 1.75 -9.28 4.44
N SER A 237 0.80 -9.70 5.26
CA SER A 237 0.84 -9.48 6.69
C SER A 237 1.46 -10.70 7.36
N ARG A 238 2.59 -10.51 8.04
CA ARG A 238 3.14 -11.51 8.97
C ARG A 238 2.44 -11.46 10.33
N SER A 239 1.36 -10.70 10.42
CA SER A 239 0.54 -10.61 11.62
C SER A 239 -0.10 -11.96 11.86
N THR A 240 0.21 -12.57 12.98
CA THR A 240 -0.41 -13.83 13.44
C THR A 240 -1.73 -13.57 14.17
N SER A 241 -2.03 -12.31 14.47
CA SER A 241 -3.23 -11.87 15.18
C SER A 241 -3.74 -10.55 14.63
N GLU A 242 -5.04 -10.40 14.48
CA GLU A 242 -5.69 -9.12 14.15
C GLU A 242 -5.47 -8.05 15.23
N MET A 243 -5.17 -8.46 16.46
CA MET A 243 -4.81 -7.57 17.58
C MET A 243 -3.46 -6.87 17.41
N GLU A 244 -2.71 -7.18 16.35
CA GLU A 244 -1.54 -6.37 15.97
C GLU A 244 -1.92 -5.12 15.16
N LEU A 245 -3.17 -5.03 14.68
CA LEU A 245 -3.69 -3.88 13.96
C LEU A 245 -4.11 -2.79 14.95
N ILE A 246 -3.59 -1.57 14.79
CA ILE A 246 -3.93 -0.46 15.69
C ILE A 246 -5.43 -0.19 15.75
N ALA A 247 -6.14 -0.29 14.62
CA ALA A 247 -7.59 -0.13 14.56
C ALA A 247 -8.30 -1.18 15.43
N ARG A 248 -7.89 -2.44 15.35
CA ARG A 248 -8.51 -3.53 16.12
C ARG A 248 -8.23 -3.42 17.61
N GLN A 249 -7.04 -2.98 18.01
CA GLN A 249 -6.72 -2.69 19.42
C GLN A 249 -7.64 -1.63 19.99
N ILE A 250 -7.85 -0.53 19.25
CA ILE A 250 -8.72 0.56 19.69
C ILE A 250 -10.18 0.11 19.81
N ILE A 251 -10.66 -0.68 18.85
CA ILE A 251 -12.02 -1.22 18.87
C ILE A 251 -12.22 -2.14 20.07
N ASP A 252 -11.27 -3.05 20.32
CA ASP A 252 -11.32 -3.97 21.46
C ASP A 252 -11.28 -3.22 22.81
N GLU A 253 -10.46 -2.20 22.93
CA GLU A 253 -10.41 -1.35 24.13
C GLU A 253 -11.71 -0.56 24.36
N ALA A 254 -12.39 -0.14 23.27
CA ALA A 254 -13.62 0.66 23.36
C ALA A 254 -14.88 -0.17 23.59
N GLU A 255 -14.99 -1.32 22.94
CA GLU A 255 -16.24 -2.12 22.84
C GLU A 255 -16.04 -3.56 23.38
N GLY A 256 -14.80 -3.97 23.69
CA GLY A 256 -14.50 -5.37 24.08
C GLY A 256 -14.83 -6.37 22.97
N ALA A 257 -15.26 -7.56 23.36
CA ALA A 257 -15.59 -8.65 22.43
C ALA A 257 -16.75 -8.31 21.46
N ASP A 258 -17.62 -7.35 21.82
CA ASP A 258 -18.74 -6.91 20.97
C ASP A 258 -18.28 -6.00 19.83
N GLY A 259 -17.06 -5.47 19.86
CA GLY A 259 -16.52 -4.56 18.87
C GLY A 259 -16.54 -5.10 17.43
N ILE A 260 -16.48 -6.42 17.26
CA ILE A 260 -16.58 -7.07 15.95
C ILE A 260 -17.90 -6.77 15.22
N ARG A 261 -18.98 -6.51 15.95
CA ARG A 261 -20.31 -6.20 15.39
C ARG A 261 -20.38 -4.81 14.77
N PHE A 262 -19.45 -3.94 15.10
CA PHE A 262 -19.42 -2.53 14.70
C PHE A 262 -18.27 -2.22 13.75
N ILE A 263 -17.55 -3.23 13.22
CA ILE A 263 -16.37 -3.02 12.35
C ILE A 263 -16.75 -2.21 11.11
N ASP A 264 -17.91 -2.45 10.51
CA ASP A 264 -18.36 -1.70 9.34
C ASP A 264 -18.54 -0.20 9.65
N GLU A 265 -19.02 0.13 10.86
CA GLU A 265 -19.13 1.53 11.28
C GLU A 265 -17.75 2.14 11.54
N TYR A 266 -16.81 1.37 12.12
CA TYR A 266 -15.45 1.82 12.37
C TYR A 266 -14.64 1.98 11.08
N SER A 267 -14.92 1.20 10.04
CA SER A 267 -14.23 1.27 8.75
C SER A 267 -14.64 2.50 7.92
N ASP A 268 -15.84 3.03 8.13
CA ASP A 268 -16.32 4.27 7.52
C ASP A 268 -15.96 5.48 8.38
N THR A 269 -14.98 6.26 7.93
CA THR A 269 -14.50 7.47 8.64
C THR A 269 -15.55 8.60 8.75
N ASN A 270 -16.71 8.49 8.12
CA ASN A 270 -17.81 9.45 8.22
C ASN A 270 -18.76 9.16 9.40
N THR A 271 -18.78 7.93 9.89
CA THR A 271 -19.60 7.55 11.06
C THR A 271 -19.01 8.11 12.35
N GLU A 272 -19.80 8.14 13.42
CA GLU A 272 -19.31 8.56 14.74
C GLU A 272 -18.23 7.60 15.30
N ARG A 273 -18.37 6.29 15.07
CA ARG A 273 -17.36 5.30 15.46
C ARG A 273 -16.07 5.45 14.63
N GLY A 274 -16.19 5.64 13.32
CA GLY A 274 -15.03 5.87 12.44
C GLY A 274 -14.29 7.16 12.79
N LYS A 275 -14.98 8.24 13.13
CA LYS A 275 -14.36 9.49 13.62
C LYS A 275 -13.61 9.25 14.94
N LYS A 276 -14.23 8.57 15.92
CA LYS A 276 -13.57 8.21 17.18
C LYS A 276 -12.33 7.37 16.98
N LEU A 277 -12.38 6.38 16.08
CA LEU A 277 -11.22 5.57 15.73
C LEU A 277 -10.09 6.42 15.15
N ARG A 278 -10.40 7.26 14.17
CA ARG A 278 -9.43 8.16 13.55
C ARG A 278 -8.78 9.09 14.59
N ASP A 279 -9.60 9.71 15.45
CA ASP A 279 -9.14 10.65 16.47
C ASP A 279 -8.26 9.95 17.53
N GLU A 280 -8.58 8.71 17.90
CA GLU A 280 -7.77 7.93 18.82
C GLU A 280 -6.44 7.47 18.18
N ILE A 281 -6.45 7.06 16.89
CA ILE A 281 -5.21 6.79 16.16
C ILE A 281 -4.34 8.05 16.09
N CYS A 282 -4.93 9.19 15.74
CA CYS A 282 -4.27 10.49 15.69
C CYS A 282 -3.58 10.81 17.03
N ARG A 283 -4.28 10.65 18.14
CA ARG A 283 -3.77 10.88 19.51
C ARG A 283 -2.61 9.92 19.85
N ARG A 284 -2.74 8.62 19.57
CA ARG A 284 -1.69 7.62 19.85
C ARG A 284 -0.42 7.86 19.06
N LEU A 285 -0.56 8.34 17.83
CA LEU A 285 0.56 8.66 16.96
C LEU A 285 1.13 10.08 17.18
N LYS A 286 0.54 10.86 18.11
CA LYS A 286 0.93 12.25 18.40
C LYS A 286 0.85 13.17 17.18
N LEU A 287 -0.10 12.93 16.28
CA LEU A 287 -0.32 13.73 15.10
C LEU A 287 -1.17 14.98 15.42
N THR A 288 -0.97 16.06 14.67
CA THR A 288 -1.83 17.25 14.72
C THR A 288 -3.18 16.97 14.07
N SER A 289 -3.21 16.25 12.95
CA SER A 289 -4.44 15.73 12.32
C SER A 289 -4.18 14.47 11.51
N LEU A 290 -5.23 13.67 11.36
CA LEU A 290 -5.22 12.44 10.57
C LEU A 290 -6.50 12.34 9.75
N GLU A 291 -6.37 11.99 8.46
CA GLU A 291 -7.49 11.53 7.63
C GLU A 291 -7.08 10.28 6.84
N PHE A 292 -8.06 9.46 6.53
CA PHE A 292 -7.90 8.26 5.72
C PHE A 292 -8.57 8.46 4.36
N GLN A 293 -7.99 7.89 3.31
CA GLN A 293 -8.70 7.74 2.05
C GLN A 293 -9.93 6.85 2.26
N SER A 294 -11.03 7.18 1.59
CA SER A 294 -12.22 6.33 1.58
C SER A 294 -12.04 5.12 0.67
N LEU A 295 -12.82 4.06 0.91
CA LEU A 295 -12.85 2.89 0.02
C LEU A 295 -13.23 3.30 -1.41
N ASP A 296 -14.29 4.11 -1.56
CA ASP A 296 -14.70 4.66 -2.87
C ASP A 296 -13.57 5.44 -3.55
N GLY A 297 -12.87 6.29 -2.79
CA GLY A 297 -11.72 7.04 -3.32
C GLY A 297 -10.61 6.13 -3.82
N THR A 298 -10.29 5.06 -3.08
CA THR A 298 -9.30 4.05 -3.50
C THR A 298 -9.74 3.32 -4.77
N VAL A 299 -10.98 2.86 -4.83
CA VAL A 299 -11.57 2.20 -6.01
C VAL A 299 -11.54 3.11 -7.24
N ARG A 300 -11.95 4.38 -7.08
CA ARG A 300 -11.88 5.39 -8.15
C ARG A 300 -10.44 5.65 -8.61
N ALA A 301 -9.48 5.65 -7.70
CA ALA A 301 -8.07 5.82 -8.05
C ALA A 301 -7.53 4.65 -8.88
N ILE A 302 -7.91 3.43 -8.56
CA ILE A 302 -7.57 2.24 -9.35
C ILE A 302 -8.26 2.32 -10.72
N GLY A 303 -9.53 2.74 -10.77
CA GLY A 303 -10.29 2.88 -12.01
C GLY A 303 -10.84 1.56 -12.54
N LYS A 304 -11.02 0.57 -11.65
CA LYS A 304 -11.68 -0.72 -11.94
C LYS A 304 -12.98 -0.82 -11.15
N PRO A 305 -13.96 -1.62 -11.64
CA PRO A 305 -15.17 -1.91 -10.87
C PRO A 305 -14.83 -2.53 -9.51
N GLN A 306 -15.54 -2.12 -8.47
CA GLN A 306 -15.29 -2.65 -7.12
C GLN A 306 -15.47 -4.17 -7.04
N CYS A 307 -16.37 -4.75 -7.84
CA CYS A 307 -16.58 -6.20 -7.89
C CYS A 307 -15.39 -7.00 -8.46
N GLU A 308 -14.45 -6.34 -9.16
CA GLU A 308 -13.20 -6.93 -9.62
C GLU A 308 -12.05 -6.80 -8.63
N LEU A 309 -12.27 -6.09 -7.52
CA LEU A 309 -11.24 -5.73 -6.55
C LEU A 309 -11.43 -6.48 -5.22
N CYS A 310 -10.35 -7.06 -4.70
CA CYS A 310 -10.31 -7.55 -3.33
C CYS A 310 -10.05 -6.39 -2.37
N THR A 311 -11.02 -6.09 -1.52
CA THR A 311 -10.97 -5.03 -0.50
C THR A 311 -11.01 -5.60 0.93
N TYR A 312 -10.84 -6.91 1.07
CA TYR A 312 -10.99 -7.66 2.31
C TYR A 312 -10.29 -7.04 3.54
N CYS A 313 -9.08 -6.51 3.36
CA CYS A 313 -8.33 -5.92 4.48
C CYS A 313 -9.01 -4.68 5.08
N TRP A 314 -9.92 -4.03 4.36
CA TRP A 314 -10.64 -2.84 4.80
C TRP A 314 -12.08 -3.12 5.25
N ASP A 315 -12.82 -3.95 4.50
CA ASP A 315 -14.26 -4.18 4.70
C ASP A 315 -14.64 -5.64 5.03
N GLY A 316 -13.69 -6.57 5.05
CA GLY A 316 -13.92 -7.99 5.36
C GLY A 316 -14.72 -8.75 4.30
N LYS A 317 -15.03 -8.15 3.15
CA LYS A 317 -15.83 -8.79 2.09
C LYS A 317 -14.96 -9.70 1.22
N GLU A 318 -15.54 -10.84 0.86
CA GLU A 318 -14.89 -11.88 0.04
C GLU A 318 -15.31 -11.80 -1.43
#